data_b96a1ce0dde059672ef890fd187e9ef0
#
_entry.id   b96a1ce0dde059672ef890fd187e9ef0
#
_cell.length_a   1.000
_cell.length_b   1.000
_cell.length_c   1.000
_cell.angle_alpha   90.00
_cell.angle_beta   90.00
_cell.angle_gamma   90.00
#
_symmetry.space_group_name_H-M   'P 1'
#
loop_
_entity.id
_entity.type
_entity.pdbx_description
1 polymer ?
#
loop_
_entity_poly.entity_id
_entity_poly.type
_entity_poly.pdbx_seq_one_letter_code
_entity_poly.pdbx_strand_id
1 'polypeptide(L)'
;MSWFESTAKIVYDPHRPGMKRRTEWWCIAVVDKEITRYYREWIKRERFNLHDIIQSEGRNDTERFIAPAWDAHISVIRGEKPRPDLMHLWKKYDGKAVTFKYEHNPRKSKRDDYWTVTVDCPELKYIREELERPFNWPLHLSVGKDNMLPEKG
;
A
#
# COMPACT_ATOMS: atom_id res chain seq x y z
N MET A 1 10.66 17.68 -9.27
CA MET A 1 9.86 16.52 -8.84
C MET A 1 8.71 16.99 -8.00
N SER A 2 7.53 16.54 -8.34
CA SER A 2 6.34 16.91 -7.60
C SER A 2 5.99 15.84 -6.57
N TRP A 3 5.88 16.26 -5.32
CA TRP A 3 5.42 15.43 -4.23
C TRP A 3 4.12 16.00 -3.70
N PHE A 4 3.18 15.12 -3.42
CA PHE A 4 1.95 15.49 -2.73
C PHE A 4 2.10 15.19 -1.24
N GLU A 5 1.24 15.78 -0.45
CA GLU A 5 1.28 15.62 0.99
C GLU A 5 -0.11 15.28 1.52
N SER A 6 -0.17 14.37 2.47
CA SER A 6 -1.40 13.99 3.13
C SER A 6 -1.11 13.50 4.53
N THR A 7 -2.16 13.09 5.23
CA THR A 7 -2.05 12.56 6.59
C THR A 7 -2.47 11.10 6.63
N ALA A 8 -1.88 10.37 7.57
CA ALA A 8 -2.20 8.97 7.78
C ALA A 8 -2.32 8.70 9.27
N LYS A 9 -3.03 7.64 9.63
CA LYS A 9 -3.21 7.21 11.01
C LYS A 9 -2.47 5.91 11.24
N ILE A 10 -1.62 5.87 12.24
CA ILE A 10 -0.85 4.66 12.61
C ILE A 10 -1.78 3.68 13.33
N VAL A 11 -1.79 2.43 12.89
CA VAL A 11 -2.58 1.36 13.47
C VAL A 11 -1.69 0.12 13.61
N TYR A 12 -1.66 -0.43 14.83
CA TYR A 12 -0.97 -1.69 15.11
C TYR A 12 -1.96 -2.85 15.13
N ASP A 13 -1.51 -4.02 14.70
CA ASP A 13 -2.31 -5.24 14.66
C ASP A 13 -3.70 -4.99 14.05
N PRO A 14 -3.75 -4.44 12.84
CA PRO A 14 -5.02 -4.03 12.24
C PRO A 14 -5.94 -5.21 12.00
N HIS A 15 -7.23 -4.98 12.18
CA HIS A 15 -8.24 -5.96 11.82
C HIS A 15 -8.56 -5.84 10.33
N ARG A 16 -8.38 -6.95 9.60
CA ARG A 16 -8.71 -7.00 8.17
C ARG A 16 -9.98 -7.82 7.98
N PRO A 17 -11.10 -7.20 7.55
CA PRO A 17 -12.32 -7.95 7.27
C PRO A 17 -12.08 -9.08 6.26
N GLY A 18 -12.62 -10.26 6.52
CA GLY A 18 -12.49 -11.41 5.63
C GLY A 18 -11.21 -12.22 5.79
N MET A 19 -10.30 -11.83 6.63
CA MET A 19 -9.07 -12.58 6.88
C MET A 19 -9.26 -13.62 7.96
N LYS A 20 -8.83 -14.84 7.67
CA LYS A 20 -8.87 -15.95 8.63
C LYS A 20 -7.75 -15.90 9.68
N ARG A 21 -6.66 -15.22 9.37
CA ARG A 21 -5.50 -15.09 10.26
C ARG A 21 -5.46 -13.72 10.91
N ARG A 22 -5.00 -13.67 12.15
CA ARG A 22 -4.73 -12.41 12.82
C ARG A 22 -3.54 -11.74 12.16
N THR A 23 -3.57 -10.41 12.09
CA THR A 23 -2.47 -9.59 11.61
C THR A 23 -1.57 -9.16 12.77
N GLU A 24 -1.11 -10.15 13.55
CA GLU A 24 -0.20 -9.89 14.67
C GLU A 24 1.14 -9.37 14.17
N TRP A 25 1.69 -8.42 14.91
CA TRP A 25 3.00 -7.82 14.63
C TRP A 25 3.02 -7.04 13.31
N TRP A 26 1.88 -6.48 12.96
CA TRP A 26 1.78 -5.56 11.85
C TRP A 26 1.58 -4.13 12.36
N CYS A 27 2.26 -3.19 11.71
CA CYS A 27 2.06 -1.77 11.90
C CYS A 27 1.87 -1.15 10.53
N ILE A 28 0.77 -0.44 10.37
CA ILE A 28 0.45 0.23 9.11
C ILE A 28 0.09 1.69 9.37
N ALA A 29 0.14 2.49 8.32
CA ALA A 29 -0.44 3.82 8.31
C ALA A 29 -1.63 3.79 7.36
N VAL A 30 -2.82 4.07 7.87
CA VAL A 30 -4.06 4.07 7.08
C VAL A 30 -4.19 5.43 6.40
N VAL A 31 -4.36 5.41 5.08
CA VAL A 31 -4.49 6.62 4.27
C VAL A 31 -5.88 6.74 3.68
N ASP A 32 -6.20 7.92 3.16
CA ASP A 32 -7.47 8.18 2.50
C ASP A 32 -7.57 7.33 1.22
N LYS A 33 -8.66 6.58 1.11
CA LYS A 33 -8.94 5.75 -0.08
C LYS A 33 -9.06 6.55 -1.37
N GLU A 34 -9.38 7.82 -1.29
CA GLU A 34 -9.47 8.66 -2.48
C GLU A 34 -8.10 8.85 -3.15
N ILE A 35 -7.01 8.75 -2.38
CA ILE A 35 -5.67 8.82 -2.94
C ILE A 35 -5.41 7.62 -3.85
N THR A 36 -5.66 6.41 -3.36
CA THR A 36 -5.44 5.19 -4.16
C THR A 36 -6.41 5.11 -5.32
N ARG A 37 -7.66 5.53 -5.12
CA ARG A 37 -8.66 5.59 -6.17
C ARG A 37 -8.25 6.53 -7.31
N TYR A 38 -7.74 7.71 -6.98
CA TYR A 38 -7.24 8.67 -7.96
C TYR A 38 -6.17 8.04 -8.87
N TYR A 39 -5.21 7.37 -8.27
CA TYR A 39 -4.16 6.72 -9.05
C TYR A 39 -4.69 5.58 -9.90
N ARG A 40 -5.63 4.78 -9.39
CA ARG A 40 -6.25 3.70 -10.18
C ARG A 40 -6.94 4.26 -11.42
N GLU A 41 -7.72 5.32 -11.26
CA GLU A 41 -8.41 5.95 -12.39
C GLU A 41 -7.42 6.53 -13.39
N TRP A 42 -6.37 7.16 -12.92
CA TRP A 42 -5.34 7.72 -13.78
C TRP A 42 -4.60 6.61 -14.56
N ILE A 43 -4.17 5.56 -13.89
CA ILE A 43 -3.47 4.44 -14.50
C ILE A 43 -4.35 3.77 -15.55
N LYS A 44 -5.64 3.58 -15.27
CA LYS A 44 -6.59 3.03 -16.25
C LYS A 44 -6.64 3.85 -17.53
N ARG A 45 -6.67 5.17 -17.41
CA ARG A 45 -6.75 6.07 -18.57
C ARG A 45 -5.46 6.13 -19.35
N GLU A 46 -4.32 6.11 -18.67
CA GLU A 46 -3.02 6.32 -19.29
C GLU A 46 -2.37 5.03 -19.78
N ARG A 47 -2.61 3.91 -19.11
CA ARG A 47 -1.92 2.66 -19.38
C ARG A 47 -2.81 1.60 -20.00
N PHE A 48 -4.09 1.63 -19.69
CA PHE A 48 -5.05 0.70 -20.27
C PHE A 48 -5.93 1.48 -21.23
N ASN A 49 -5.88 1.08 -22.50
CA ASN A 49 -6.70 1.72 -23.50
C ASN A 49 -8.17 1.43 -23.18
N LEU A 50 -8.98 2.49 -23.06
CA LEU A 50 -10.39 2.37 -22.78
C LEU A 50 -11.09 1.48 -23.83
N HIS A 51 -10.63 1.50 -25.09
CA HIS A 51 -11.11 0.66 -26.14
C HIS A 51 -10.88 -0.84 -25.82
N ASP A 52 -9.70 -1.19 -25.35
CA ASP A 52 -9.37 -2.55 -24.95
C ASP A 52 -10.19 -3.01 -23.75
N ILE A 53 -10.52 -2.08 -22.86
CA ILE A 53 -11.36 -2.35 -21.71
C ILE A 53 -12.80 -2.66 -22.13
N ILE A 54 -13.31 -1.94 -23.13
CA ILE A 54 -14.69 -2.09 -23.59
C ILE A 54 -14.86 -3.33 -24.47
N GLN A 55 -13.84 -3.69 -25.22
CA GLN A 55 -13.93 -4.77 -26.23
C GLN A 55 -13.61 -6.18 -25.75
N SER A 56 -13.19 -6.36 -24.55
CA SER A 56 -12.93 -7.72 -24.14
C SER A 56 -14.22 -8.40 -23.73
N GLU A 57 -14.75 -8.98 -24.67
CA GLU A 57 -15.93 -9.83 -24.81
C GLU A 57 -16.44 -10.46 -23.53
N GLY A 58 -17.54 -9.93 -22.99
CA GLY A 58 -18.18 -10.53 -21.83
C GLY A 58 -17.32 -10.52 -20.58
N ARG A 59 -16.13 -9.99 -20.66
CA ARG A 59 -15.27 -9.75 -19.52
C ARG A 59 -15.46 -8.33 -19.06
N ASN A 60 -15.66 -8.17 -17.78
CA ASN A 60 -15.60 -6.88 -17.18
C ASN A 60 -14.13 -6.50 -17.03
N ASP A 61 -13.53 -5.89 -18.06
CA ASP A 61 -12.10 -5.54 -18.03
C ASP A 61 -11.77 -4.40 -17.10
N THR A 62 -12.77 -3.77 -16.53
CA THR A 62 -12.55 -2.92 -15.38
C THR A 62 -11.98 -3.73 -14.24
N GLU A 63 -12.15 -5.06 -14.27
CA GLU A 63 -11.56 -5.98 -13.29
C GLU A 63 -10.10 -6.31 -13.55
N ARG A 64 -9.55 -5.92 -14.72
CA ARG A 64 -8.14 -6.13 -14.99
C ARG A 64 -7.25 -5.31 -14.05
N PHE A 65 -7.65 -4.08 -13.76
CA PHE A 65 -6.94 -3.22 -12.85
C PHE A 65 -7.83 -2.93 -11.64
N ILE A 66 -7.52 -3.56 -10.53
CA ILE A 66 -8.36 -3.58 -9.33
C ILE A 66 -7.65 -2.95 -8.15
N ALA A 67 -8.41 -2.67 -7.10
CA ALA A 67 -7.84 -2.26 -5.82
C ALA A 67 -6.99 -3.39 -5.24
N PRO A 68 -5.91 -3.06 -4.51
CA PRO A 68 -5.19 -4.07 -3.75
C PRO A 68 -6.11 -4.78 -2.78
N ALA A 69 -5.82 -6.04 -2.47
CA ALA A 69 -6.62 -6.79 -1.50
C ALA A 69 -6.73 -6.07 -0.16
N TRP A 70 -5.72 -5.31 0.18
CA TRP A 70 -5.70 -4.45 1.36
C TRP A 70 -5.42 -3.02 0.91
N ASP A 71 -6.49 -2.29 0.63
CA ASP A 71 -6.40 -0.96 0.05
C ASP A 71 -6.04 0.12 1.07
N ALA A 72 -5.42 1.17 0.58
CA ALA A 72 -5.20 2.45 1.26
C ALA A 72 -4.41 2.34 2.58
N HIS A 73 -3.24 1.71 2.52
CA HIS A 73 -2.33 1.69 3.67
C HIS A 73 -0.87 1.72 3.24
N ILE A 74 -0.02 2.18 4.15
CA ILE A 74 1.44 2.10 4.02
C ILE A 74 1.89 1.06 5.05
N SER A 75 2.58 0.01 4.61
CA SER A 75 3.09 -1.01 5.52
C SER A 75 4.39 -0.54 6.14
N VAL A 76 4.47 -0.59 7.47
CA VAL A 76 5.66 -0.20 8.24
C VAL A 76 6.35 -1.43 8.83
N ILE A 77 5.61 -2.25 9.56
CA ILE A 77 6.09 -3.54 10.11
C ILE A 77 5.18 -4.63 9.56
N ARG A 78 5.77 -5.69 9.06
CA ARG A 78 5.05 -6.77 8.36
C ARG A 78 5.22 -8.12 9.05
N GLY A 79 4.49 -8.33 10.15
CA GLY A 79 4.55 -9.58 10.88
C GLY A 79 5.89 -9.83 11.56
N GLU A 80 6.61 -8.77 11.88
CA GLU A 80 7.94 -8.82 12.47
C GLU A 80 7.84 -8.60 13.98
N LYS A 81 7.78 -9.70 14.73
CA LYS A 81 7.69 -9.61 16.20
C LYS A 81 8.92 -8.92 16.78
N PRO A 82 8.74 -7.89 17.61
CA PRO A 82 9.88 -7.23 18.26
C PRO A 82 10.64 -8.17 19.19
N ARG A 83 11.94 -7.92 19.35
CA ARG A 83 12.72 -8.62 20.35
C ARG A 83 12.15 -8.34 21.74
N PRO A 84 12.31 -9.28 22.70
CA PRO A 84 11.76 -9.09 24.05
C PRO A 84 12.17 -7.77 24.72
N ASP A 85 13.38 -7.32 24.51
CA ASP A 85 13.90 -6.07 25.09
C ASP A 85 13.30 -4.82 24.47
N LEU A 86 12.69 -4.93 23.29
CA LEU A 86 12.05 -3.82 22.59
C LEU A 86 10.53 -3.93 22.57
N MET A 87 9.97 -4.96 23.18
CA MET A 87 8.52 -5.20 23.18
C MET A 87 7.73 -4.04 23.77
N HIS A 88 8.29 -3.34 24.73
CA HIS A 88 7.63 -2.18 25.36
C HIS A 88 7.39 -1.02 24.39
N LEU A 89 8.05 -1.03 23.22
CA LEU A 89 7.88 -0.02 22.18
C LEU A 89 6.73 -0.37 21.24
N TRP A 90 6.23 -1.61 21.29
CA TRP A 90 5.12 -2.03 20.43
C TRP A 90 3.85 -1.27 20.81
N LYS A 91 3.15 -0.79 19.80
CA LYS A 91 1.94 0.05 19.93
C LYS A 91 2.19 1.45 20.50
N LYS A 92 3.43 1.87 20.63
CA LYS A 92 3.77 3.19 21.17
C LYS A 92 3.09 4.35 20.43
N TYR A 93 2.90 4.20 19.13
CA TYR A 93 2.34 5.25 18.27
C TYR A 93 0.92 4.95 17.79
N ASP A 94 0.26 3.99 18.40
CA ASP A 94 -1.08 3.58 17.96
C ASP A 94 -2.06 4.75 17.98
N GLY A 95 -2.76 4.93 16.86
CA GLY A 95 -3.74 6.00 16.71
C GLY A 95 -3.17 7.36 16.38
N LYS A 96 -1.84 7.50 16.33
CA LYS A 96 -1.21 8.79 16.04
C LYS A 96 -1.36 9.14 14.55
N ALA A 97 -1.65 10.41 14.29
CA ALA A 97 -1.66 10.95 12.94
C ALA A 97 -0.26 11.40 12.55
N VAL A 98 0.14 11.11 11.33
CA VAL A 98 1.41 11.57 10.75
C VAL A 98 1.16 12.19 9.39
N THR A 99 2.01 13.13 9.03
CA THR A 99 2.02 13.71 7.68
C THR A 99 3.03 12.94 6.84
N PHE A 100 2.64 12.59 5.62
CA PHE A 100 3.53 11.90 4.69
C PHE A 100 3.51 12.57 3.33
N LYS A 101 4.59 12.38 2.59
CA LYS A 101 4.70 12.82 1.20
C LYS A 101 4.67 11.58 0.31
N TYR A 102 4.07 11.73 -0.85
CA TYR A 102 4.04 10.65 -1.84
C TYR A 102 4.29 11.21 -3.23
N GLU A 103 4.96 10.41 -4.05
CA GLU A 103 5.38 10.88 -5.37
C GLU A 103 4.20 10.98 -6.34
N HIS A 104 4.34 11.88 -7.30
CA HIS A 104 3.32 12.12 -8.31
C HIS A 104 3.13 10.93 -9.25
N ASN A 105 4.20 10.24 -9.63
CA ASN A 105 4.17 9.21 -10.67
C ASN A 105 4.12 7.81 -10.06
N PRO A 106 3.05 7.04 -10.33
CA PRO A 106 3.01 5.65 -9.92
C PRO A 106 3.96 4.80 -10.77
N ARG A 107 4.45 3.72 -10.19
CA ARG A 107 5.35 2.78 -10.86
C ARG A 107 4.83 1.36 -10.71
N LYS A 108 4.99 0.57 -11.75
CA LYS A 108 4.71 -0.85 -11.67
C LYS A 108 5.89 -1.56 -10.99
N SER A 109 5.59 -2.40 -10.02
CA SER A 109 6.62 -3.24 -9.38
C SER A 109 7.21 -4.20 -10.40
N LYS A 110 8.51 -4.45 -10.29
CA LYS A 110 9.20 -5.44 -11.13
C LYS A 110 9.00 -6.88 -10.61
N ARG A 111 8.52 -7.03 -9.37
CA ARG A 111 8.42 -8.33 -8.70
C ARG A 111 7.02 -8.90 -8.72
N ASP A 112 6.01 -8.07 -8.86
CA ASP A 112 4.62 -8.48 -8.78
C ASP A 112 3.75 -7.60 -9.68
N ASP A 113 2.45 -7.79 -9.57
CA ASP A 113 1.47 -7.09 -10.41
C ASP A 113 0.96 -5.79 -9.78
N TYR A 114 1.63 -5.30 -8.74
CA TYR A 114 1.19 -4.09 -8.04
C TYR A 114 1.78 -2.83 -8.64
N TRP A 115 0.97 -1.80 -8.67
CA TRP A 115 1.39 -0.44 -8.94
C TRP A 115 1.49 0.31 -7.63
N THR A 116 2.57 1.05 -7.45
CA THR A 116 2.87 1.72 -6.18
C THR A 116 3.32 3.15 -6.41
N VAL A 117 3.18 3.97 -5.38
CA VAL A 117 3.86 5.27 -5.29
C VAL A 117 4.79 5.25 -4.10
N THR A 118 5.95 5.86 -4.24
CA THR A 118 6.92 5.98 -3.16
C THR A 118 6.42 6.97 -2.12
N VAL A 119 6.63 6.65 -0.87
CA VAL A 119 6.23 7.46 0.28
C VAL A 119 7.46 7.90 1.04
N ASP A 120 7.48 9.16 1.45
CA ASP A 120 8.47 9.71 2.36
C ASP A 120 7.77 10.14 3.65
N CYS A 121 8.12 9.47 4.74
CA CYS A 121 7.58 9.76 6.07
C CYS A 121 8.62 9.38 7.12
N PRO A 122 9.40 10.36 7.61
CA PRO A 122 10.43 10.11 8.62
C PRO A 122 9.89 9.43 9.88
N GLU A 123 8.68 9.79 10.33
CA GLU A 123 8.09 9.21 11.53
C GLU A 123 7.82 7.71 11.36
N LEU A 124 7.37 7.27 10.18
CA LEU A 124 7.14 5.86 9.92
C LEU A 124 8.45 5.10 9.80
N LYS A 125 9.45 5.71 9.19
CA LYS A 125 10.79 5.14 9.11
C LYS A 125 11.39 4.96 10.51
N TYR A 126 11.19 5.94 11.36
CA TYR A 126 11.69 5.92 12.73
C TYR A 126 11.13 4.74 13.54
N ILE A 127 9.88 4.34 13.30
CA ILE A 127 9.30 3.17 13.96
C ILE A 127 10.15 1.91 13.69
N ARG A 128 10.61 1.73 12.47
CA ARG A 128 11.49 0.60 12.14
C ARG A 128 12.85 0.74 12.81
N GLU A 129 13.41 1.95 12.80
CA GLU A 129 14.70 2.21 13.42
C GLU A 129 14.67 1.95 14.93
N GLU A 130 13.60 2.40 15.59
CA GLU A 130 13.43 2.22 17.04
C GLU A 130 13.32 0.74 17.42
N LEU A 131 12.70 -0.06 16.56
CA LEU A 131 12.60 -1.51 16.74
C LEU A 131 13.82 -2.26 16.19
N GLU A 132 14.84 -1.52 15.77
CA GLU A 132 16.07 -2.05 15.18
C GLU A 132 15.81 -3.01 14.01
N ARG A 133 14.82 -2.67 13.18
CA ARG A 133 14.51 -3.40 11.96
C ARG A 133 15.19 -2.76 10.77
N PRO A 134 15.79 -3.56 9.88
CA PRO A 134 16.46 -3.01 8.71
C PRO A 134 15.47 -2.30 7.79
N PHE A 135 15.95 -1.24 7.14
CA PHE A 135 15.17 -0.48 6.18
C PHE A 135 15.67 -0.82 4.78
N ASN A 136 15.24 -1.97 4.27
CA ASN A 136 15.74 -2.55 3.03
C ASN A 136 14.98 -2.09 1.79
N TRP A 137 13.86 -1.41 1.96
CA TRP A 137 13.03 -0.93 0.86
C TRP A 137 12.39 0.40 1.23
N PRO A 138 12.12 1.27 0.25
CA PRO A 138 11.40 2.51 0.53
C PRO A 138 9.96 2.22 0.93
N LEU A 139 9.41 3.06 1.79
CA LEU A 139 7.99 3.02 2.09
C LEU A 139 7.22 3.29 0.81
N HIS A 140 6.10 2.60 0.64
CA HIS A 140 5.27 2.78 -0.54
C HIS A 140 3.80 2.57 -0.23
N LEU A 141 2.98 3.09 -1.11
CA LEU A 141 1.53 2.93 -1.09
C LEU A 141 1.15 2.14 -2.32
N SER A 142 0.57 0.96 -2.15
CA SER A 142 0.03 0.18 -3.25
C SER A 142 -1.29 0.81 -3.69
N VAL A 143 -1.38 1.18 -4.96
CA VAL A 143 -2.55 1.90 -5.48
C VAL A 143 -3.43 1.03 -6.36
N GLY A 144 -2.89 -0.04 -6.91
CA GLY A 144 -3.66 -0.95 -7.74
C GLY A 144 -2.92 -2.22 -8.06
N LYS A 145 -3.67 -3.21 -8.48
CA LYS A 145 -3.14 -4.50 -8.91
C LYS A 145 -3.57 -4.79 -10.33
N ASP A 146 -2.62 -5.12 -11.19
CA ASP A 146 -2.91 -5.61 -12.54
C ASP A 146 -3.27 -7.09 -12.44
N ASN A 147 -4.57 -7.35 -12.52
CA ASN A 147 -5.09 -8.71 -12.43
C ASN A 147 -5.10 -9.35 -13.82
N MET A 148 -3.91 -9.52 -14.38
CA MET A 148 -3.76 -10.19 -15.67
C MET A 148 -4.30 -11.60 -15.56
N LEU A 149 -5.29 -11.89 -16.44
CA LEU A 149 -5.75 -13.27 -16.56
C LEU A 149 -4.62 -14.11 -17.15
N PRO A 150 -4.37 -15.32 -16.61
CA PRO A 150 -3.35 -16.17 -17.19
C PRO A 150 -3.69 -16.39 -18.66
N GLU A 151 -2.66 -16.32 -19.51
CA GLU A 151 -2.82 -16.65 -20.91
C GLU A 151 -3.43 -18.06 -21.01
N LYS A 152 -4.49 -18.16 -21.78
CA LYS A 152 -5.03 -19.48 -22.10
C LYS A 152 -4.03 -20.15 -23.01
N GLY A 153 -3.22 -20.99 -22.42
CA GLY A 153 -2.33 -21.84 -23.17
C GLY A 153 -3.12 -22.83 -24.00
#